data_45385ccc2e80b79128572a16d1497347
#
_entry.id   45385ccc2e80b79128572a16d1497347
#
_cell.length_a   1.000
_cell.length_b   1.000
_cell.length_c   1.000
_cell.angle_alpha   90.00
_cell.angle_beta   90.00
_cell.angle_gamma   90.00
#
_symmetry.space_group_name_H-M   'P 1'
#
loop_
_entity.id
_entity.type
_entity.pdbx_description
1 polymer ?
#
loop_
_entity_poly.entity_id
_entity_poly.type
_entity_poly.pdbx_seq_one_letter_code
_entity_poly.pdbx_strand_id
1 'polypeptide(L)'
;MELEAVDARLYTSKKTPSASLARGLTQVEEWDGYFKQNKPQVLRDLSDFMTNNNLRSGDVIKEGIPRDNTGWHLFDPRACLVINYHVVIGRRSAVSDEERERVKSKVGMNQNVRIRSYDAFTDWLENGERVEASRRK
;
A
#
# COMPACT_ATOMS: atom_id res chain seq x y z
N MET A 1 -3.72 1.71 3.51
CA MET A 1 -4.44 2.16 2.28
C MET A 1 -5.39 3.26 2.68
N GLU A 2 -5.36 4.36 1.95
CA GLU A 2 -6.28 5.49 2.14
C GLU A 2 -7.27 5.55 0.98
N LEU A 3 -8.55 5.68 1.29
CA LEU A 3 -9.63 5.78 0.31
C LEU A 3 -10.22 7.19 0.36
N GLU A 4 -10.06 7.92 -0.73
CA GLU A 4 -10.61 9.26 -0.92
C GLU A 4 -11.85 9.25 -1.82
N ALA A 5 -12.52 10.38 -1.98
CA ALA A 5 -13.76 10.45 -2.76
C ALA A 5 -13.58 9.93 -4.20
N VAL A 6 -14.55 9.13 -4.66
CA VAL A 6 -14.54 8.45 -5.97
C VAL A 6 -14.56 9.44 -7.15
N ASP A 7 -15.18 10.59 -6.97
CA ASP A 7 -15.30 11.66 -7.96
C ASP A 7 -14.26 12.77 -7.79
N ALA A 8 -13.35 12.63 -6.80
CA ALA A 8 -12.32 13.62 -6.56
C ALA A 8 -11.31 13.68 -7.71
N ARG A 9 -10.96 14.92 -8.08
CA ARG A 9 -9.85 15.19 -9.00
C ARG A 9 -8.52 15.12 -8.24
N LEU A 10 -7.47 14.72 -8.94
CA LEU A 10 -6.11 14.70 -8.37
C LEU A 10 -5.55 16.10 -8.20
N TYR A 11 -5.84 16.99 -9.14
CA TYR A 11 -5.31 18.36 -9.16
C TYR A 11 -6.41 19.40 -9.35
N THR A 12 -6.16 20.59 -8.83
CA THR A 12 -6.97 21.77 -9.07
C THR A 12 -6.69 22.35 -10.47
N SER A 13 -7.52 23.29 -10.93
CA SER A 13 -7.27 24.06 -12.17
C SER A 13 -5.92 24.81 -12.16
N LYS A 14 -5.41 25.15 -10.97
CA LYS A 14 -4.10 25.79 -10.78
C LYS A 14 -2.93 24.79 -10.72
N LYS A 15 -3.18 23.53 -11.07
CA LYS A 15 -2.17 22.45 -11.08
C LYS A 15 -1.56 22.14 -9.70
N THR A 16 -2.20 22.55 -8.62
CA THR A 16 -1.86 22.14 -7.25
C THR A 16 -2.62 20.87 -6.87
N PRO A 17 -2.09 20.00 -5.98
CA PRO A 17 -2.84 18.85 -5.48
C PRO A 17 -4.21 19.28 -4.94
N SER A 18 -5.23 18.49 -5.21
CA SER A 18 -6.55 18.69 -4.61
C SER A 18 -6.47 18.52 -3.09
N ALA A 19 -7.45 19.04 -2.36
CA ALA A 19 -7.52 18.87 -0.91
C ALA A 19 -7.54 17.39 -0.51
N SER A 20 -8.27 16.54 -1.26
CA SER A 20 -8.31 15.10 -1.03
C SER A 20 -6.96 14.44 -1.26
N LEU A 21 -6.28 14.75 -2.36
CA LEU A 21 -4.94 14.21 -2.60
C LEU A 21 -3.92 14.67 -1.54
N ALA A 22 -3.95 15.95 -1.17
CA ALA A 22 -3.08 16.48 -0.14
C ALA A 22 -3.30 15.78 1.21
N ARG A 23 -4.57 15.58 1.61
CA ARG A 23 -4.91 14.87 2.85
C ARG A 23 -4.43 13.42 2.81
N GLY A 24 -4.69 12.68 1.73
CA GLY A 24 -4.23 11.29 1.62
C GLY A 24 -2.71 11.14 1.70
N LEU A 25 -1.97 12.09 1.11
CA LEU A 25 -0.50 12.10 1.22
C LEU A 25 -0.03 12.42 2.64
N THR A 26 -0.64 13.38 3.33
CA THR A 26 -0.33 13.70 4.73
C THR A 26 -0.57 12.50 5.64
N GLN A 27 -1.68 11.79 5.48
CA GLN A 27 -1.93 10.57 6.27
C GLN A 27 -0.89 9.47 6.01
N VAL A 28 -0.45 9.29 4.78
CA VAL A 28 0.63 8.35 4.47
C VAL A 28 1.93 8.74 5.17
N GLU A 29 2.27 10.04 5.22
CA GLU A 29 3.45 10.53 5.94
C GLU A 29 3.34 10.28 7.45
N GLU A 30 2.16 10.50 8.04
CA GLU A 30 1.88 10.21 9.45
C GLU A 30 2.03 8.71 9.75
N TRP A 31 1.48 7.83 8.91
CA TRP A 31 1.61 6.37 9.06
C TRP A 31 3.06 5.89 8.91
N ASP A 32 3.79 6.43 7.95
CA ASP A 32 5.21 6.09 7.75
C ASP A 32 6.05 6.54 8.95
N GLY A 33 5.77 7.74 9.48
CA GLY A 33 6.38 8.24 10.71
C GLY A 33 6.09 7.36 11.92
N TYR A 34 4.82 6.99 12.12
CA TYR A 34 4.42 6.08 13.20
C TYR A 34 5.11 4.71 13.08
N PHE A 35 5.11 4.13 11.89
CA PHE A 35 5.76 2.85 11.65
C PHE A 35 7.25 2.88 11.97
N LYS A 36 7.97 3.92 11.51
CA LYS A 36 9.40 4.07 11.79
C LYS A 36 9.72 4.18 13.27
N GLN A 37 8.88 4.90 14.02
CA GLN A 37 9.04 5.09 15.46
C GLN A 37 8.66 3.84 16.27
N ASN A 38 7.67 3.08 15.81
CA ASN A 38 7.06 1.96 16.56
C ASN A 38 7.30 0.60 15.89
N LYS A 39 8.28 0.50 15.00
CA LYS A 39 8.53 -0.70 14.19
C LYS A 39 8.48 -2.02 14.99
N PRO A 40 9.15 -2.17 16.15
CA PRO A 40 9.13 -3.43 16.89
C PRO A 40 7.73 -3.83 17.38
N GLN A 41 6.90 -2.85 17.76
CA GLN A 41 5.53 -3.10 18.20
C GLN A 41 4.64 -3.48 17.02
N VAL A 42 4.73 -2.73 15.92
CA VAL A 42 3.94 -2.99 14.71
C VAL A 42 4.26 -4.39 14.15
N LEU A 43 5.53 -4.82 14.17
CA LEU A 43 5.91 -6.16 13.74
C LEU A 43 5.33 -7.26 14.62
N ARG A 44 5.29 -7.06 15.94
CA ARG A 44 4.63 -7.98 16.87
C ARG A 44 3.14 -8.08 16.61
N ASP A 45 2.46 -6.93 16.57
CA ASP A 45 1.01 -6.88 16.34
C ASP A 45 0.63 -7.53 15.00
N LEU A 46 1.44 -7.31 13.95
CA LEU A 46 1.26 -7.95 12.65
C LEU A 46 1.48 -9.47 12.72
N SER A 47 2.52 -9.92 13.42
CA SER A 47 2.79 -11.33 13.63
C SER A 47 1.64 -12.03 14.37
N ASP A 48 1.15 -11.43 15.44
CA ASP A 48 0.03 -11.94 16.20
C ASP A 48 -1.26 -11.98 15.37
N PHE A 49 -1.54 -10.91 14.61
CA PHE A 49 -2.67 -10.86 13.70
C PHE A 49 -2.61 -11.96 12.63
N MET A 50 -1.47 -12.16 11.98
CA MET A 50 -1.29 -13.18 10.97
C MET A 50 -1.44 -14.58 11.55
N THR A 51 -0.89 -14.83 12.73
CA THR A 51 -0.99 -16.12 13.43
C THR A 51 -2.44 -16.43 13.80
N ASN A 52 -3.15 -15.47 14.42
CA ASN A 52 -4.53 -15.64 14.86
C ASN A 52 -5.52 -15.83 13.72
N ASN A 53 -5.21 -15.32 12.53
CA ASN A 53 -6.06 -15.44 11.34
C ASN A 53 -5.56 -16.51 10.35
N ASN A 54 -4.58 -17.32 10.72
CA ASN A 54 -3.96 -18.33 9.84
C ASN A 54 -3.47 -17.74 8.51
N LEU A 55 -3.07 -16.48 8.49
CA LEU A 55 -2.53 -15.82 7.30
C LEU A 55 -1.08 -16.23 7.08
N ARG A 56 -0.76 -16.64 5.87
CA ARG A 56 0.59 -17.07 5.50
C ARG A 56 1.32 -15.95 4.76
N SER A 57 2.57 -15.73 5.13
CA SER A 57 3.49 -14.89 4.34
C SER A 57 4.25 -15.78 3.35
N GLY A 58 3.67 -16.06 2.18
CA GLY A 58 4.29 -16.89 1.16
C GLY A 58 4.49 -18.37 1.54
N ASP A 59 5.18 -19.14 0.67
CA ASP A 59 5.35 -20.60 0.80
C ASP A 59 6.35 -21.04 1.90
N VAL A 60 6.85 -20.15 2.72
CA VAL A 60 7.97 -20.42 3.64
C VAL A 60 7.54 -20.84 5.05
N ILE A 61 6.22 -20.89 5.33
CA ILE A 61 5.77 -21.21 6.69
C ILE A 61 5.60 -22.72 6.86
N LYS A 62 6.67 -23.40 7.16
CA LYS A 62 6.62 -24.77 7.68
C LYS A 62 6.22 -24.87 9.15
N GLU A 63 6.30 -23.77 9.90
CA GLU A 63 6.17 -23.77 11.36
C GLU A 63 5.05 -22.88 11.92
N GLY A 64 4.19 -22.31 11.07
CA GLY A 64 3.07 -21.47 11.51
C GLY A 64 3.45 -20.06 12.01
N ILE A 65 4.74 -19.71 12.09
CA ILE A 65 5.22 -18.41 12.55
C ILE A 65 5.49 -17.52 11.33
N PRO A 66 4.89 -16.31 11.26
CA PRO A 66 5.10 -15.40 10.15
C PRO A 66 6.57 -14.96 10.01
N ARG A 67 7.08 -14.99 8.79
CA ARG A 67 8.44 -14.58 8.44
C ARG A 67 8.43 -13.53 7.34
N ASP A 68 9.48 -12.74 7.27
CA ASP A 68 9.71 -11.84 6.14
C ASP A 68 10.24 -12.63 4.91
N ASN A 69 10.44 -11.93 3.79
CA ASN A 69 10.96 -12.51 2.56
C ASN A 69 12.43 -12.99 2.64
N THR A 70 13.15 -12.66 3.72
CA THR A 70 14.52 -13.10 3.99
C THR A 70 14.58 -14.26 4.97
N GLY A 71 13.43 -14.69 5.49
CA GLY A 71 13.29 -15.82 6.40
C GLY A 71 13.35 -15.49 7.89
N TRP A 72 13.47 -14.19 8.26
CA TRP A 72 13.41 -13.76 9.66
C TRP A 72 11.99 -13.73 10.18
N HIS A 73 11.78 -14.14 11.43
CA HIS A 73 10.49 -13.95 12.09
C HIS A 73 10.13 -12.47 12.15
N LEU A 74 8.84 -12.12 11.96
CA LEU A 74 8.42 -10.72 11.92
C LEU A 74 8.72 -9.93 13.20
N PHE A 75 8.80 -10.62 14.35
CA PHE A 75 9.20 -10.00 15.63
C PHE A 75 10.72 -9.89 15.81
N ASP A 76 11.55 -10.44 14.90
CA ASP A 76 13.00 -10.29 14.96
C ASP A 76 13.38 -8.86 14.52
N PRO A 77 14.26 -8.16 15.28
CA PRO A 77 14.72 -6.82 14.90
C PRO A 77 15.38 -6.74 13.50
N ARG A 78 15.87 -7.87 12.99
CA ARG A 78 16.48 -7.98 11.66
C ARG A 78 15.45 -8.14 10.55
N ALA A 79 14.19 -8.42 10.89
CA ALA A 79 13.14 -8.55 9.87
C ALA A 79 13.00 -7.28 9.05
N CYS A 80 12.93 -7.46 7.72
CA CYS A 80 12.80 -6.38 6.77
C CYS A 80 11.39 -6.40 6.19
N LEU A 81 10.57 -5.42 6.55
CA LEU A 81 9.26 -5.20 5.98
C LEU A 81 9.31 -4.01 5.04
N VAL A 82 8.87 -4.25 3.80
CA VAL A 82 8.62 -3.18 2.85
C VAL A 82 7.15 -2.85 2.89
N ILE A 83 6.81 -1.65 3.37
CA ILE A 83 5.43 -1.17 3.40
C ILE A 83 5.21 -0.35 2.14
N ASN A 84 4.17 -0.71 1.39
CA ASN A 84 3.70 0.06 0.26
C ASN A 84 2.39 0.75 0.65
N TYR A 85 2.37 2.06 0.51
CA TYR A 85 1.20 2.89 0.77
C TYR A 85 0.42 3.11 -0.52
N HIS A 86 -0.88 2.93 -0.47
CA HIS A 86 -1.77 3.19 -1.59
C HIS A 86 -2.76 4.28 -1.22
N VAL A 87 -2.75 5.37 -1.97
CA VAL A 87 -3.80 6.39 -1.96
C VAL A 87 -4.71 6.10 -3.15
N VAL A 88 -5.95 5.75 -2.88
CA VAL A 88 -6.94 5.45 -3.92
C VAL A 88 -7.90 6.64 -4.01
N ILE A 89 -7.92 7.30 -5.16
CA ILE A 89 -8.66 8.55 -5.36
C ILE A 89 -9.17 8.66 -6.79
N GLY A 90 -10.42 9.09 -6.94
CA GLY A 90 -11.03 9.40 -8.22
C GLY A 90 -11.18 8.20 -9.15
N ARG A 91 -11.77 8.43 -10.30
CA ARG A 91 -11.92 7.44 -11.38
C ARG A 91 -10.90 7.67 -12.48
N ARG A 92 -10.55 6.59 -13.20
CA ARG A 92 -9.61 6.65 -14.34
C ARG A 92 -10.04 7.68 -15.41
N SER A 93 -11.36 7.77 -15.66
CA SER A 93 -11.94 8.73 -16.62
C SER A 93 -11.82 10.19 -16.19
N ALA A 94 -11.63 10.45 -14.89
CA ALA A 94 -11.50 11.81 -14.34
C ALA A 94 -10.05 12.30 -14.27
N VAL A 95 -9.07 11.44 -14.61
CA VAL A 95 -7.64 11.72 -14.52
C VAL A 95 -7.05 11.87 -15.92
N SER A 96 -6.57 13.06 -16.26
CA SER A 96 -5.90 13.32 -17.54
C SER A 96 -4.50 12.69 -17.60
N ASP A 97 -3.99 12.50 -18.81
CA ASP A 97 -2.63 11.97 -19.00
C ASP A 97 -1.56 12.88 -18.38
N GLU A 98 -1.77 14.21 -18.44
CA GLU A 98 -0.88 15.19 -17.81
C GLU A 98 -0.88 15.03 -16.27
N GLU A 99 -2.02 14.75 -15.65
CA GLU A 99 -2.11 14.47 -14.21
C GLU A 99 -1.42 13.17 -13.84
N ARG A 100 -1.53 12.13 -14.69
CA ARG A 100 -0.83 10.85 -14.48
C ARG A 100 0.69 11.01 -14.49
N GLU A 101 1.23 11.79 -15.44
CA GLU A 101 2.67 12.05 -15.49
C GLU A 101 3.15 12.88 -14.28
N ARG A 102 2.36 13.82 -13.80
CA ARG A 102 2.66 14.58 -12.59
C ARG A 102 2.68 13.71 -11.34
N VAL A 103 1.73 12.79 -11.22
CA VAL A 103 1.72 11.81 -10.14
C VAL A 103 2.99 10.98 -10.17
N LYS A 104 3.40 10.47 -11.32
CA LYS A 104 4.64 9.70 -11.46
C LYS A 104 5.87 10.50 -11.02
N SER A 105 5.96 11.77 -11.40
CA SER A 105 7.10 12.63 -11.03
C SER A 105 7.17 12.92 -9.53
N LYS A 106 6.02 13.10 -8.86
CA LYS A 106 5.96 13.34 -7.41
C LYS A 106 6.15 12.08 -6.57
N VAL A 107 5.55 10.96 -7.01
CA VAL A 107 5.69 9.66 -6.35
C VAL A 107 7.10 9.09 -6.52
N GLY A 108 7.83 9.50 -7.56
CA GLY A 108 9.25 9.15 -7.73
C GLY A 108 10.17 9.60 -6.59
N MET A 109 9.72 10.55 -5.74
CA MET A 109 10.44 10.97 -4.54
C MET A 109 10.22 10.03 -3.33
N ASN A 110 9.11 9.26 -3.32
CA ASN A 110 8.85 8.27 -2.27
C ASN A 110 8.47 6.94 -2.93
N GLN A 111 9.43 6.04 -3.05
CA GLN A 111 9.30 4.78 -3.79
C GLN A 111 8.19 3.86 -3.26
N ASN A 112 7.74 4.07 -2.02
CA ASN A 112 6.77 3.22 -1.35
C ASN A 112 5.33 3.76 -1.43
N VAL A 113 5.09 4.92 -2.05
CA VAL A 113 3.76 5.50 -2.22
C VAL A 113 3.25 5.27 -3.63
N ARG A 114 2.02 4.79 -3.74
CA ARG A 114 1.31 4.59 -5.01
C ARG A 114 0.00 5.35 -4.99
N ILE A 115 -0.25 6.17 -5.99
CA ILE A 115 -1.56 6.81 -6.19
C ILE A 115 -2.27 6.04 -7.29
N ARG A 116 -3.49 5.59 -7.02
CA ARG A 116 -4.31 4.78 -7.93
C ARG A 116 -5.70 5.36 -8.05
N SER A 117 -6.33 5.21 -9.22
CA SER A 117 -7.77 5.39 -9.34
C SER A 117 -8.50 4.16 -8.79
N TYR A 118 -9.77 4.29 -8.43
CA TYR A 118 -10.60 3.17 -8.00
C TYR A 118 -10.62 2.04 -9.04
N ASP A 119 -10.76 2.37 -10.33
CA ASP A 119 -10.76 1.38 -11.40
C ASP A 119 -9.43 0.63 -11.49
N ALA A 120 -8.30 1.35 -11.36
CA ALA A 120 -6.98 0.72 -11.38
C ALA A 120 -6.70 -0.13 -10.13
N PHE A 121 -7.31 0.23 -9.00
CA PHE A 121 -7.21 -0.53 -7.77
C PHE A 121 -8.04 -1.83 -7.86
N THR A 122 -9.26 -1.75 -8.40
CA THR A 122 -10.11 -2.92 -8.64
C THR A 122 -9.44 -3.90 -9.61
N ASP A 123 -8.93 -3.40 -10.76
CA ASP A 123 -8.19 -4.24 -11.72
C ASP A 123 -6.99 -4.94 -11.06
N TRP A 124 -6.31 -4.25 -10.15
CA TRP A 124 -5.16 -4.83 -9.43
C TRP A 124 -5.58 -5.92 -8.45
N LEU A 125 -6.69 -5.76 -7.73
CA LEU A 125 -7.23 -6.79 -6.85
C LEU A 125 -7.66 -8.04 -7.65
N GLU A 126 -8.42 -7.86 -8.72
CA GLU A 126 -8.89 -8.96 -9.57
C GLU A 126 -7.71 -9.76 -10.20
N ASN A 127 -6.67 -9.06 -10.65
CA ASN A 127 -5.48 -9.71 -11.18
C ASN A 127 -4.68 -10.44 -10.10
N GLY A 128 -4.62 -9.90 -8.88
CA GLY A 128 -4.01 -10.57 -7.73
C GLY A 128 -4.70 -11.89 -7.39
N GLU A 129 -6.03 -11.88 -7.34
CA GLU A 129 -6.82 -13.10 -7.11
C GLU A 129 -6.60 -14.16 -8.19
N ARG A 130 -6.49 -13.77 -9.47
CA ARG A 130 -6.20 -14.71 -10.58
C ARG A 130 -4.83 -15.35 -10.47
N VAL A 131 -3.81 -14.60 -10.04
CA VAL A 131 -2.44 -15.11 -9.84
C VAL A 131 -2.42 -16.13 -8.69
N GLU A 132 -3.10 -15.84 -7.57
CA GLU A 132 -3.20 -16.79 -6.46
C GLU A 132 -3.99 -18.04 -6.83
N ALA A 133 -5.09 -17.92 -7.55
CA ALA A 133 -5.87 -19.07 -8.02
C ALA A 133 -5.09 -19.98 -8.98
N SER A 134 -4.21 -19.42 -9.81
CA SER A 134 -3.36 -20.19 -10.72
C SER A 134 -2.18 -20.89 -10.02
N ARG A 135 -1.74 -20.42 -8.85
CA ARG A 135 -0.69 -21.06 -8.04
C ARG A 135 -1.20 -22.23 -7.18
N ARG A 136 -2.52 -22.36 -7.02
CA ARG A 136 -3.14 -23.45 -6.24
C ARG A 136 -3.49 -24.68 -7.07
N LYS A 137 -3.24 -24.65 -8.37
CA LYS A 137 -3.38 -25.79 -9.29
C LYS A 137 -2.01 -26.42 -9.56
#